data_213b6d552d5c002a9369efb7b1cdbc3d
#
_entry.id   213b6d552d5c002a9369efb7b1cdbc3d
#
_cell.length_a   1.000
_cell.length_b   1.000
_cell.length_c   1.000
_cell.angle_alpha   90.00
_cell.angle_beta   90.00
_cell.angle_gamma   90.00
#
_symmetry.space_group_name_H-M   'P 1'
#
loop_
_entity.id
_entity.type
_entity.pdbx_description
1 polymer ?
#
loop_
_entity_poly.entity_id
_entity_poly.type
_entity_poly.pdbx_seq_one_letter_code
_entity_poly.pdbx_strand_id
1 'polypeptide(L)'
;METLAKKPETVVKLYDDKAGLYKFVMKDKGPLKSLETIGNALQKLGLSKNEIRVYVYLARTGMCKASEISEAISLHRTETYRILRDLEKIGLVSSVFEKPLKFVATPFEKTLDLLINCKKLKLQLLERKKKGLVDLWGALPKPEIEFVKREVFQILEGDEQINLKAEEILAKTKKEIWVFLCDSDISRFYHSGFLDELERFAKKDLSARLLTSDSAKSCFFVKKLKLNDVKCLSKCPNDLPSFIIVDQEHLLFLIRRNSEQSDDVEQKRGKLAALWTNYEAFIKALSALFTELWSTEMRLEPVR
;
A
#
# COMPACT_ATOMS: atom_id res chain seq x y z
N MET A 1 -33.73 -9.05 -43.74
CA MET A 1 -34.20 -9.11 -42.37
C MET A 1 -33.14 -8.50 -41.48
N GLU A 2 -33.28 -7.18 -41.25
CA GLU A 2 -32.37 -6.40 -40.42
C GLU A 2 -32.75 -6.60 -38.96
N THR A 3 -31.82 -7.16 -38.17
CA THR A 3 -31.92 -7.22 -36.72
C THR A 3 -31.42 -5.89 -36.15
N LEU A 4 -32.35 -4.97 -35.90
CA LEU A 4 -32.13 -3.73 -35.14
C LEU A 4 -31.64 -4.10 -33.75
N ALA A 5 -30.34 -3.84 -33.47
CA ALA A 5 -29.80 -3.88 -32.14
C ALA A 5 -30.46 -2.79 -31.29
N LYS A 6 -31.29 -3.19 -30.34
CA LYS A 6 -31.89 -2.31 -29.33
C LYS A 6 -30.79 -1.57 -28.58
N LYS A 7 -30.80 -0.24 -28.65
CA LYS A 7 -30.03 0.63 -27.76
C LYS A 7 -30.35 0.27 -26.30
N PRO A 8 -29.38 0.11 -25.42
CA PRO A 8 -29.66 -0.03 -24.01
C PRO A 8 -30.18 1.32 -23.47
N GLU A 9 -31.48 1.39 -23.25
CA GLU A 9 -32.10 2.42 -22.41
C GLU A 9 -31.63 2.15 -20.98
N THR A 10 -30.69 2.93 -20.49
CA THR A 10 -30.56 3.29 -19.08
C THR A 10 -29.16 3.84 -18.79
N VAL A 11 -28.86 5.05 -19.27
CA VAL A 11 -27.75 5.84 -18.71
C VAL A 11 -28.39 6.79 -17.70
N VAL A 12 -28.26 6.51 -16.42
CA VAL A 12 -28.67 7.41 -15.35
C VAL A 12 -27.50 8.30 -14.96
N LYS A 13 -27.76 9.60 -14.85
CA LYS A 13 -26.83 10.68 -14.56
C LYS A 13 -26.01 10.41 -13.29
N LEU A 14 -24.72 10.60 -13.39
CA LEU A 14 -23.77 10.58 -12.30
C LEU A 14 -23.81 11.90 -11.53
N TYR A 15 -24.33 11.91 -10.31
CA TYR A 15 -24.18 13.01 -9.37
C TYR A 15 -23.74 12.48 -8.01
N ASP A 16 -22.61 12.94 -7.49
CA ASP A 16 -22.39 13.15 -6.08
C ASP A 16 -21.19 14.07 -5.82
N ASP A 17 -21.43 15.20 -5.14
CA ASP A 17 -20.49 16.29 -4.90
C ASP A 17 -19.67 16.18 -3.60
N LYS A 18 -19.84 15.15 -2.77
CA LYS A 18 -19.22 15.14 -1.44
C LYS A 18 -18.22 14.02 -1.14
N ALA A 19 -18.12 12.97 -1.94
CA ALA A 19 -17.25 11.84 -1.64
C ALA A 19 -16.22 11.49 -2.73
N GLY A 20 -16.19 12.17 -3.86
CA GLY A 20 -15.23 11.89 -4.95
C GLY A 20 -15.31 10.48 -5.54
N LEU A 21 -16.35 9.71 -5.24
CA LEU A 21 -16.56 8.32 -5.59
C LEU A 21 -17.75 8.16 -6.53
N TYR A 22 -17.57 7.31 -7.52
CA TYR A 22 -18.44 7.07 -8.64
C TYR A 22 -19.74 6.38 -8.22
N LYS A 23 -20.88 7.05 -8.21
CA LYS A 23 -22.20 6.41 -8.17
C LYS A 23 -22.66 6.08 -9.58
N PHE A 24 -22.38 4.88 -10.05
CA PHE A 24 -23.12 4.28 -11.17
C PHE A 24 -24.45 3.76 -10.63
N VAL A 25 -25.55 4.42 -10.92
CA VAL A 25 -26.87 3.89 -10.61
C VAL A 25 -27.26 2.96 -11.75
N MET A 26 -26.95 1.67 -11.59
CA MET A 26 -27.60 0.62 -12.34
C MET A 26 -28.85 0.16 -11.56
N LYS A 27 -29.94 -0.19 -12.26
CA LYS A 27 -31.18 -0.71 -11.68
C LYS A 27 -31.01 -2.00 -10.87
N ASP A 28 -29.85 -2.68 -10.97
CA ASP A 28 -29.54 -3.89 -10.23
C ASP A 28 -28.47 -3.62 -9.17
N LYS A 29 -28.77 -4.01 -7.93
CA LYS A 29 -27.98 -3.80 -6.71
C LYS A 29 -26.68 -4.64 -6.60
N GLY A 30 -25.94 -4.82 -7.66
CA GLY A 30 -24.57 -5.39 -7.64
C GLY A 30 -23.74 -4.61 -8.65
N PRO A 31 -22.58 -4.32 -8.60
CA PRO A 31 -21.41 -4.34 -7.76
C PRO A 31 -20.71 -2.96 -7.65
N LEU A 32 -21.24 -2.02 -6.89
CA LEU A 32 -20.60 -0.74 -6.61
C LEU A 32 -19.18 -0.92 -6.05
N LYS A 33 -18.99 -1.90 -5.17
CA LYS A 33 -17.65 -2.25 -4.61
C LYS A 33 -16.64 -2.68 -5.67
N SER A 34 -17.08 -3.36 -6.74
CA SER A 34 -16.18 -3.82 -7.81
C SER A 34 -15.69 -2.67 -8.68
N LEU A 35 -16.52 -1.67 -8.98
CA LEU A 35 -16.13 -0.50 -9.76
C LEU A 35 -15.18 0.41 -8.98
N GLU A 36 -15.40 0.54 -7.69
CA GLU A 36 -14.50 1.26 -6.78
C GLU A 36 -13.13 0.57 -6.72
N THR A 37 -13.10 -0.74 -6.55
CA THR A 37 -11.87 -1.54 -6.58
C THR A 37 -11.11 -1.37 -7.90
N ILE A 38 -11.83 -1.42 -9.04
CA ILE A 38 -11.26 -1.17 -10.37
C ILE A 38 -10.71 0.25 -10.48
N GLY A 39 -11.46 1.26 -10.04
CA GLY A 39 -11.03 2.66 -10.04
C GLY A 39 -9.77 2.88 -9.23
N ASN A 40 -9.71 2.33 -8.02
CA ASN A 40 -8.54 2.40 -7.15
C ASN A 40 -7.31 1.70 -7.76
N ALA A 41 -7.50 0.56 -8.43
CA ALA A 41 -6.41 -0.12 -9.14
C ALA A 41 -5.86 0.72 -10.30
N LEU A 42 -6.75 1.29 -11.14
CA LEU A 42 -6.35 2.16 -12.25
C LEU A 42 -5.67 3.45 -11.76
N GLN A 43 -6.12 4.01 -10.63
CA GLN A 43 -5.48 5.17 -10.00
C GLN A 43 -4.06 4.84 -9.52
N LYS A 44 -3.86 3.70 -8.86
CA LYS A 44 -2.52 3.20 -8.47
C LYS A 44 -1.61 2.99 -9.69
N LEU A 45 -2.18 2.61 -10.82
CA LEU A 45 -1.45 2.49 -12.09
C LEU A 45 -1.13 3.84 -12.75
N GLY A 46 -1.67 4.95 -12.25
CA GLY A 46 -1.29 6.31 -12.60
C GLY A 46 -2.30 7.08 -13.44
N LEU A 47 -3.53 6.59 -13.57
CA LEU A 47 -4.60 7.35 -14.20
C LEU A 47 -5.23 8.34 -13.20
N SER A 48 -5.54 9.53 -13.66
CA SER A 48 -6.31 10.51 -12.89
C SER A 48 -7.79 10.11 -12.77
N LYS A 49 -8.51 10.68 -11.81
CA LYS A 49 -9.94 10.40 -11.59
C LYS A 49 -10.77 10.63 -12.86
N ASN A 50 -10.53 11.72 -13.59
CA ASN A 50 -11.28 12.02 -14.80
C ASN A 50 -10.93 11.09 -15.96
N GLU A 51 -9.66 10.69 -16.11
CA GLU A 51 -9.26 9.68 -17.11
C GLU A 51 -9.92 8.34 -16.84
N ILE A 52 -10.00 7.91 -15.58
CA ILE A 52 -10.69 6.68 -15.20
C ILE A 52 -12.19 6.77 -15.55
N ARG A 53 -12.85 7.88 -15.24
CA ARG A 53 -14.27 8.10 -15.56
C ARG A 53 -14.54 8.01 -17.07
N VAL A 54 -13.74 8.70 -17.88
CA VAL A 54 -13.84 8.66 -19.35
C VAL A 54 -13.61 7.26 -19.87
N TYR A 55 -12.55 6.59 -19.43
CA TYR A 55 -12.20 5.26 -19.87
C TYR A 55 -13.28 4.23 -19.49
N VAL A 56 -13.71 4.19 -18.23
CA VAL A 56 -14.73 3.23 -17.75
C VAL A 56 -16.07 3.46 -18.45
N TYR A 57 -16.48 4.71 -18.66
CA TYR A 57 -17.68 5.03 -19.42
C TYR A 57 -17.57 4.45 -20.84
N LEU A 58 -16.48 4.74 -21.55
CA LEU A 58 -16.27 4.31 -22.93
C LEU A 58 -16.17 2.77 -23.05
N ALA A 59 -15.50 2.13 -22.10
CA ALA A 59 -15.36 0.67 -22.05
C ALA A 59 -16.72 -0.06 -21.81
N ARG A 60 -17.67 0.63 -21.17
CA ARG A 60 -19.00 0.09 -20.87
C ARG A 60 -20.03 0.37 -21.97
N THR A 61 -19.96 1.56 -22.57
CA THR A 61 -20.94 1.98 -23.58
C THR A 61 -20.55 1.61 -25.01
N GLY A 62 -19.26 1.26 -25.22
CA GLY A 62 -18.73 1.02 -26.55
C GLY A 62 -18.37 2.31 -27.29
N MET A 63 -18.50 2.32 -28.60
CA MET A 63 -18.10 3.44 -29.47
C MET A 63 -19.00 4.66 -29.27
N CYS A 64 -18.44 5.79 -28.84
CA CYS A 64 -19.16 7.04 -28.53
C CYS A 64 -18.45 8.27 -29.10
N LYS A 65 -19.23 9.35 -29.29
CA LYS A 65 -18.70 10.68 -29.61
C LYS A 65 -18.23 11.39 -28.35
N ALA A 66 -17.27 12.30 -28.47
CA ALA A 66 -16.79 13.08 -27.33
C ALA A 66 -17.90 13.92 -26.64
N SER A 67 -18.91 14.39 -27.40
CA SER A 67 -20.07 15.09 -26.84
C SER A 67 -20.91 14.21 -25.93
N GLU A 68 -21.18 12.96 -26.34
CA GLU A 68 -21.96 12.00 -25.56
C GLU A 68 -21.23 11.66 -24.26
N ILE A 69 -19.90 11.48 -24.31
CA ILE A 69 -19.07 11.25 -23.13
C ILE A 69 -19.12 12.47 -22.19
N SER A 70 -18.93 13.67 -22.74
CA SER A 70 -18.89 14.94 -21.94
C SER A 70 -20.19 15.16 -21.18
N GLU A 71 -21.35 14.92 -21.83
CA GLU A 71 -22.68 15.03 -21.20
C GLU A 71 -22.87 13.97 -20.11
N ALA A 72 -22.54 12.71 -20.39
CA ALA A 72 -22.76 11.60 -19.48
C ALA A 72 -21.96 11.69 -18.18
N ILE A 73 -20.71 12.20 -18.26
CA ILE A 73 -19.83 12.31 -17.10
C ILE A 73 -19.74 13.74 -16.55
N SER A 74 -20.55 14.68 -17.07
CA SER A 74 -20.57 16.09 -16.63
C SER A 74 -19.19 16.76 -16.64
N LEU A 75 -18.44 16.58 -17.72
CA LEU A 75 -17.15 17.26 -17.97
C LEU A 75 -17.29 18.26 -19.10
N HIS A 76 -16.48 19.33 -19.07
CA HIS A 76 -16.39 20.25 -20.19
C HIS A 76 -15.91 19.55 -21.46
N ARG A 77 -16.50 19.89 -22.60
CA ARG A 77 -16.19 19.27 -23.90
C ARG A 77 -14.70 19.36 -24.26
N THR A 78 -14.08 20.50 -24.00
CA THR A 78 -12.64 20.70 -24.24
C THR A 78 -11.77 19.79 -23.38
N GLU A 79 -12.13 19.62 -22.11
CA GLU A 79 -11.44 18.71 -21.20
C GLU A 79 -11.62 17.25 -21.62
N THR A 80 -12.82 16.85 -22.02
CA THR A 80 -13.10 15.50 -22.53
C THR A 80 -12.23 15.17 -23.73
N TYR A 81 -12.10 16.10 -24.71
CA TYR A 81 -11.20 15.88 -25.84
C TYR A 81 -9.73 15.78 -25.43
N ARG A 82 -9.28 16.60 -24.49
CA ARG A 82 -7.91 16.52 -23.96
C ARG A 82 -7.66 15.15 -23.33
N ILE A 83 -8.55 14.69 -22.47
CA ILE A 83 -8.44 13.38 -21.80
C ILE A 83 -8.47 12.23 -22.84
N LEU A 84 -9.37 12.27 -23.81
CA LEU A 84 -9.43 11.26 -24.88
C LEU A 84 -8.12 11.19 -25.67
N ARG A 85 -7.51 12.31 -25.99
CA ARG A 85 -6.20 12.36 -26.66
C ARG A 85 -5.07 11.82 -25.77
N ASP A 86 -5.10 12.14 -24.47
CA ASP A 86 -4.08 11.64 -23.55
C ASP A 86 -4.22 10.13 -23.35
N LEU A 87 -5.44 9.60 -23.26
CA LEU A 87 -5.70 8.15 -23.24
C LEU A 87 -5.33 7.47 -24.58
N GLU A 88 -5.51 8.15 -25.71
CA GLU A 88 -5.12 7.67 -27.02
C GLU A 88 -3.59 7.55 -27.16
N LYS A 89 -2.82 8.54 -26.68
CA LYS A 89 -1.34 8.50 -26.67
C LYS A 89 -0.77 7.30 -25.93
N ILE A 90 -1.45 6.85 -24.88
CA ILE A 90 -1.04 5.69 -24.08
C ILE A 90 -1.71 4.38 -24.55
N GLY A 91 -2.52 4.44 -25.61
CA GLY A 91 -3.13 3.25 -26.23
C GLY A 91 -4.36 2.71 -25.50
N LEU A 92 -4.95 3.46 -24.57
CA LEU A 92 -6.15 3.02 -23.83
C LEU A 92 -7.46 3.35 -24.56
N VAL A 93 -7.41 4.26 -25.52
CA VAL A 93 -8.53 4.66 -26.37
C VAL A 93 -8.00 4.75 -27.80
N SER A 94 -8.85 4.47 -28.78
CA SER A 94 -8.57 4.67 -30.20
C SER A 94 -9.66 5.53 -30.83
N SER A 95 -9.28 6.43 -31.73
CA SER A 95 -10.23 7.18 -32.54
C SER A 95 -10.64 6.39 -33.78
N VAL A 96 -11.93 6.42 -34.10
CA VAL A 96 -12.50 5.87 -35.31
C VAL A 96 -12.89 7.01 -36.24
N PHE A 97 -12.26 7.07 -37.41
CA PHE A 97 -12.47 8.14 -38.40
C PHE A 97 -13.83 8.00 -39.09
N GLU A 98 -14.87 8.36 -38.36
CA GLU A 98 -16.23 8.55 -38.87
C GLU A 98 -16.60 10.05 -38.78
N LYS A 99 -17.57 10.47 -39.54
CA LYS A 99 -18.15 11.81 -39.39
C LYS A 99 -19.49 11.70 -38.68
N PRO A 100 -19.58 12.12 -37.41
CA PRO A 100 -18.59 12.73 -36.53
C PRO A 100 -17.60 11.72 -35.91
N LEU A 101 -16.39 12.21 -35.52
CA LEU A 101 -15.33 11.42 -34.88
C LEU A 101 -15.85 10.66 -33.64
N LYS A 102 -15.57 9.37 -33.58
CA LYS A 102 -15.94 8.51 -32.46
C LYS A 102 -14.70 7.93 -31.81
N PHE A 103 -14.85 7.51 -30.57
CA PHE A 103 -13.79 6.90 -29.75
C PHE A 103 -14.25 5.54 -29.25
N VAL A 104 -13.30 4.62 -29.10
CA VAL A 104 -13.52 3.27 -28.57
C VAL A 104 -12.42 2.95 -27.55
N ALA A 105 -12.80 2.34 -26.40
CA ALA A 105 -11.84 1.92 -25.40
C ALA A 105 -11.16 0.62 -25.80
N THR A 106 -9.88 0.50 -25.47
CA THR A 106 -9.16 -0.77 -25.49
C THR A 106 -9.77 -1.71 -24.45
N PRO A 107 -9.90 -3.02 -24.71
CA PRO A 107 -10.41 -3.98 -23.74
C PRO A 107 -9.67 -3.90 -22.40
N PHE A 108 -10.41 -4.05 -21.30
CA PHE A 108 -9.89 -3.81 -19.94
C PHE A 108 -8.65 -4.63 -19.59
N GLU A 109 -8.61 -5.90 -19.97
CA GLU A 109 -7.46 -6.77 -19.77
C GLU A 109 -6.20 -6.22 -20.43
N LYS A 110 -6.29 -5.86 -21.73
CA LYS A 110 -5.18 -5.23 -22.46
C LYS A 110 -4.77 -3.88 -21.86
N THR A 111 -5.71 -3.13 -21.34
CA THR A 111 -5.44 -1.86 -20.65
C THR A 111 -4.62 -2.07 -19.39
N LEU A 112 -4.94 -3.08 -18.59
CA LEU A 112 -4.14 -3.43 -17.42
C LEU A 112 -2.72 -3.84 -17.81
N ASP A 113 -2.58 -4.69 -18.82
CA ASP A 113 -1.27 -5.12 -19.33
C ASP A 113 -0.42 -3.94 -19.80
N LEU A 114 -1.01 -3.01 -20.57
CA LEU A 114 -0.32 -1.81 -21.04
C LEU A 114 0.16 -0.94 -19.87
N LEU A 115 -0.70 -0.66 -18.91
CA LEU A 115 -0.37 0.18 -17.75
C LEU A 115 0.70 -0.48 -16.86
N ILE A 116 0.57 -1.77 -16.58
CA ILE A 116 1.56 -2.53 -15.79
C ILE A 116 2.92 -2.54 -16.51
N ASN A 117 2.95 -2.80 -17.82
CA ASN A 117 4.18 -2.81 -18.59
C ASN A 117 4.83 -1.43 -18.65
N CYS A 118 4.05 -0.34 -18.80
CA CYS A 118 4.57 1.01 -18.72
C CYS A 118 5.22 1.31 -17.35
N LYS A 119 4.63 0.85 -16.27
CA LYS A 119 5.21 0.99 -14.91
C LYS A 119 6.51 0.20 -14.77
N LYS A 120 6.54 -1.06 -15.25
CA LYS A 120 7.74 -1.91 -15.23
C LYS A 120 8.89 -1.26 -16.02
N LEU A 121 8.62 -0.76 -17.21
CA LEU A 121 9.63 -0.08 -18.04
C LEU A 121 10.18 1.18 -17.35
N LYS A 122 9.31 1.99 -16.75
CA LYS A 122 9.75 3.17 -15.98
C LYS A 122 10.65 2.78 -14.82
N LEU A 123 10.28 1.72 -14.07
CA LEU A 123 11.09 1.22 -12.97
C LEU A 123 12.46 0.73 -13.45
N GLN A 124 12.50 -0.09 -14.49
CA GLN A 124 13.76 -0.58 -15.09
C GLN A 124 14.68 0.57 -15.55
N LEU A 125 14.12 1.63 -16.12
CA LEU A 125 14.89 2.81 -16.52
C LEU A 125 15.48 3.54 -15.32
N LEU A 126 14.74 3.66 -14.21
CA LEU A 126 15.23 4.25 -12.97
C LEU A 126 16.31 3.37 -12.34
N GLU A 127 16.13 2.05 -12.32
CA GLU A 127 17.12 1.09 -11.82
C GLU A 127 18.45 1.21 -12.58
N ARG A 128 18.41 1.29 -13.93
CA ARG A 128 19.60 1.51 -14.76
C ARG A 128 20.31 2.83 -14.44
N LYS A 129 19.54 3.88 -14.15
CA LYS A 129 20.09 5.21 -13.81
C LYS A 129 20.57 5.31 -12.36
N LYS A 130 20.16 4.39 -11.47
CA LYS A 130 20.43 4.44 -10.02
C LYS A 130 21.90 4.64 -9.73
N LYS A 131 22.79 3.83 -10.36
CA LYS A 131 24.24 3.92 -10.13
C LYS A 131 24.79 5.31 -10.49
N GLY A 132 24.48 5.81 -11.68
CA GLY A 132 24.93 7.14 -12.11
C GLY A 132 24.38 8.28 -11.23
N LEU A 133 23.14 8.16 -10.74
CA LEU A 133 22.57 9.14 -9.81
C LEU A 133 23.27 9.11 -8.44
N VAL A 134 23.64 7.92 -7.95
CA VAL A 134 24.41 7.77 -6.71
C VAL A 134 25.82 8.34 -6.87
N ASP A 135 26.48 8.10 -8.00
CA ASP A 135 27.79 8.64 -8.30
C ASP A 135 27.77 10.18 -8.38
N LEU A 136 26.77 10.74 -9.05
CA LEU A 136 26.54 12.20 -9.12
C LEU A 136 26.28 12.79 -7.73
N TRP A 137 25.46 12.12 -6.90
CA TRP A 137 25.21 12.56 -5.52
C TRP A 137 26.49 12.54 -4.66
N GLY A 138 27.31 11.52 -4.84
CA GLY A 138 28.60 11.40 -4.15
C GLY A 138 29.63 12.47 -4.54
N ALA A 139 29.52 13.01 -5.76
CA ALA A 139 30.38 14.09 -6.26
C ALA A 139 29.96 15.48 -5.78
N LEU A 140 28.77 15.63 -5.20
CA LEU A 140 28.35 16.91 -4.62
C LEU A 140 29.17 17.24 -3.37
N PRO A 141 29.57 18.51 -3.18
CA PRO A 141 30.30 18.92 -1.97
C PRO A 141 29.47 18.56 -0.73
N LYS A 142 30.04 17.76 0.14
CA LYS A 142 29.40 17.42 1.42
C LYS A 142 29.52 18.65 2.32
N PRO A 143 28.45 19.12 2.96
CA PRO A 143 28.61 20.11 4.02
C PRO A 143 29.50 19.49 5.12
N GLU A 144 30.44 20.23 5.64
CA GLU A 144 31.26 19.86 6.82
C GLU A 144 30.35 19.83 8.06
N ILE A 145 29.46 18.83 8.11
CA ILE A 145 28.70 18.53 9.31
C ILE A 145 29.46 17.43 10.01
N GLU A 146 30.13 17.77 11.13
CA GLU A 146 30.61 16.76 12.06
C GLU A 146 29.42 15.84 12.38
N PHE A 147 29.53 14.56 12.00
CA PHE A 147 28.58 13.52 12.37
C PHE A 147 28.78 13.20 13.87
N VAL A 148 28.40 14.14 14.73
CA VAL A 148 28.04 13.78 16.09
C VAL A 148 26.87 12.75 15.94
N LYS A 149 26.99 11.60 16.61
CA LYS A 149 25.88 10.62 16.71
C LYS A 149 24.66 11.37 17.24
N ARG A 150 23.88 11.97 16.33
CA ARG A 150 22.69 12.72 16.73
C ARG A 150 21.62 11.71 17.10
N GLU A 151 21.09 11.88 18.29
CA GLU A 151 19.86 11.22 18.68
C GLU A 151 18.75 11.70 17.77
N VAL A 152 18.06 10.77 17.13
CA VAL A 152 17.04 11.05 16.13
C VAL A 152 15.71 10.50 16.61
N PHE A 153 14.68 11.33 16.53
CA PHE A 153 13.28 10.94 16.66
C PHE A 153 12.60 11.21 15.34
N GLN A 154 12.23 10.15 14.62
CA GLN A 154 11.53 10.26 13.34
C GLN A 154 10.13 9.66 13.48
N ILE A 155 9.12 10.48 13.20
CA ILE A 155 7.74 10.01 13.10
C ILE A 155 7.49 9.56 11.67
N LEU A 156 6.97 8.35 11.52
CA LEU A 156 6.59 7.73 10.25
C LEU A 156 5.07 7.63 10.21
N GLU A 157 4.46 8.06 9.13
CA GLU A 157 3.01 8.01 8.95
C GLU A 157 2.63 7.10 7.79
N GLY A 158 1.70 6.17 8.06
CA GLY A 158 1.17 5.24 7.08
C GLY A 158 1.99 3.96 6.93
N ASP A 159 1.29 2.91 6.49
CA ASP A 159 1.82 1.54 6.43
C ASP A 159 3.05 1.41 5.55
N GLU A 160 3.11 2.14 4.43
CA GLU A 160 4.20 2.06 3.47
C GLU A 160 5.53 2.56 4.07
N GLN A 161 5.53 3.72 4.73
CA GLN A 161 6.73 4.27 5.37
C GLN A 161 7.22 3.41 6.52
N ILE A 162 6.29 2.86 7.31
CA ILE A 162 6.60 1.99 8.44
C ILE A 162 7.23 0.68 7.96
N ASN A 163 6.66 0.05 6.92
CA ASN A 163 7.19 -1.18 6.35
C ASN A 163 8.58 -0.97 5.73
N LEU A 164 8.75 0.09 4.93
CA LEU A 164 10.06 0.44 4.35
C LEU A 164 11.12 0.65 5.45
N LYS A 165 10.75 1.30 6.55
CA LYS A 165 11.67 1.52 7.67
C LYS A 165 11.99 0.23 8.40
N ALA A 166 11.01 -0.62 8.64
CA ALA A 166 11.22 -1.94 9.25
C ALA A 166 12.16 -2.81 8.40
N GLU A 167 11.97 -2.84 7.08
CA GLU A 167 12.88 -3.53 6.15
C GLU A 167 14.27 -2.92 6.13
N GLU A 168 14.38 -1.59 6.14
CA GLU A 168 15.67 -0.88 6.17
C GLU A 168 16.50 -1.25 7.40
N ILE A 169 15.87 -1.22 8.61
CA ILE A 169 16.59 -1.54 9.85
C ILE A 169 16.94 -3.03 9.93
N LEU A 170 16.05 -3.92 9.45
CA LEU A 170 16.32 -5.35 9.36
C LEU A 170 17.50 -5.65 8.42
N ALA A 171 17.54 -5.01 7.24
CA ALA A 171 18.65 -5.19 6.29
C ALA A 171 20.01 -4.73 6.83
N LYS A 172 20.03 -3.77 7.78
CA LYS A 172 21.23 -3.25 8.42
C LYS A 172 21.64 -4.01 9.69
N THR A 173 20.80 -4.95 10.15
CA THR A 173 21.03 -5.71 11.39
C THR A 173 22.27 -6.58 11.27
N LYS A 174 23.13 -6.56 12.30
CA LYS A 174 24.40 -7.28 12.34
C LYS A 174 24.45 -8.41 13.38
N LYS A 175 23.67 -8.30 14.45
CA LYS A 175 23.72 -9.23 15.59
C LYS A 175 22.37 -9.84 15.91
N GLU A 176 21.41 -9.00 16.29
CA GLU A 176 20.13 -9.46 16.82
C GLU A 176 18.98 -8.54 16.50
N ILE A 177 17.79 -9.14 16.41
CA ILE A 177 16.53 -8.41 16.29
C ILE A 177 15.49 -8.99 17.26
N TRP A 178 14.86 -8.12 18.01
CA TRP A 178 13.79 -8.44 18.95
C TRP A 178 12.51 -7.77 18.47
N VAL A 179 11.48 -8.56 18.29
CA VAL A 179 10.22 -8.14 17.69
C VAL A 179 9.09 -8.47 18.64
N PHE A 180 8.33 -7.47 19.06
CA PHE A 180 7.06 -7.65 19.74
C PHE A 180 5.93 -7.15 18.83
N LEU A 181 4.96 -8.02 18.51
CA LEU A 181 3.81 -7.70 17.67
C LEU A 181 2.52 -8.09 18.36
N CYS A 182 1.62 -7.13 18.53
CA CYS A 182 0.25 -7.40 18.95
C CYS A 182 -0.59 -7.99 17.80
N ASP A 183 -1.76 -8.55 18.12
CA ASP A 183 -2.67 -9.23 17.17
C ASP A 183 -2.99 -8.46 15.90
N SER A 184 -3.13 -7.16 16.02
CA SER A 184 -3.46 -6.31 14.89
C SER A 184 -2.29 -6.07 13.96
N ASP A 185 -1.06 -6.11 14.47
CA ASP A 185 0.15 -5.81 13.72
C ASP A 185 0.79 -7.03 13.10
N ILE A 186 0.69 -8.21 13.73
CA ILE A 186 1.27 -9.43 13.18
C ILE A 186 0.73 -9.76 11.79
N SER A 187 -0.59 -9.61 11.57
CA SER A 187 -1.16 -9.85 10.24
C SER A 187 -0.66 -8.86 9.18
N ARG A 188 -0.44 -7.61 9.57
CA ARG A 188 0.07 -6.58 8.67
C ARG A 188 1.53 -6.86 8.28
N PHE A 189 2.40 -7.12 9.26
CA PHE A 189 3.79 -7.46 9.00
C PHE A 189 3.96 -8.79 8.24
N TYR A 190 3.01 -9.72 8.41
CA TYR A 190 2.94 -10.93 7.58
C TYR A 190 2.63 -10.58 6.11
N HIS A 191 1.60 -9.76 5.85
CA HIS A 191 1.21 -9.39 4.49
C HIS A 191 2.16 -8.42 3.79
N SER A 192 2.98 -7.67 4.53
CA SER A 192 4.03 -6.84 3.96
C SER A 192 5.28 -7.62 3.52
N GLY A 193 5.42 -8.88 3.96
CA GLY A 193 6.61 -9.69 3.71
C GLY A 193 7.72 -9.52 4.75
N PHE A 194 7.56 -8.64 5.75
CA PHE A 194 8.57 -8.43 6.79
C PHE A 194 8.88 -9.69 7.60
N LEU A 195 7.87 -10.50 7.92
CA LEU A 195 8.08 -11.74 8.66
C LEU A 195 8.83 -12.80 7.84
N ASP A 196 8.66 -12.82 6.52
CA ASP A 196 9.43 -13.67 5.61
C ASP A 196 10.90 -13.24 5.57
N GLU A 197 11.17 -11.93 5.56
CA GLU A 197 12.54 -11.40 5.64
C GLU A 197 13.17 -11.68 7.03
N LEU A 198 12.40 -11.59 8.11
CA LEU A 198 12.84 -11.96 9.46
C LEU A 198 13.24 -13.44 9.53
N GLU A 199 12.47 -14.33 8.89
CA GLU A 199 12.81 -15.75 8.77
C GLU A 199 14.10 -15.97 7.98
N ARG A 200 14.30 -15.23 6.88
CA ARG A 200 15.55 -15.28 6.09
C ARG A 200 16.74 -14.77 6.89
N PHE A 201 16.53 -13.74 7.72
CA PHE A 201 17.54 -13.23 8.63
C PHE A 201 17.96 -14.29 9.66
N ALA A 202 17.01 -14.96 10.30
CA ALA A 202 17.28 -16.02 11.27
C ALA A 202 18.07 -17.20 10.68
N LYS A 203 17.88 -17.50 9.37
CA LYS A 203 18.64 -18.56 8.68
C LYS A 203 20.13 -18.23 8.47
N LYS A 204 20.55 -16.98 8.70
CA LYS A 204 21.97 -16.55 8.61
C LYS A 204 22.73 -16.64 9.95
N ASP A 205 22.25 -17.48 10.88
CA ASP A 205 22.78 -17.65 12.24
C ASP A 205 22.77 -16.35 13.08
N LEU A 206 21.87 -15.44 12.76
CA LEU A 206 21.63 -14.23 13.51
C LEU A 206 20.45 -14.42 14.47
N SER A 207 20.52 -13.78 15.64
CA SER A 207 19.50 -13.94 16.66
C SER A 207 18.24 -13.17 16.30
N ALA A 208 17.11 -13.89 16.05
CA ALA A 208 15.80 -13.29 15.80
C ALA A 208 14.81 -13.81 16.84
N ARG A 209 14.27 -12.93 17.68
CA ARG A 209 13.27 -13.26 18.72
C ARG A 209 11.96 -12.61 18.40
N LEU A 210 10.90 -13.39 18.31
CA LEU A 210 9.54 -12.91 18.09
C LEU A 210 8.68 -13.20 19.31
N LEU A 211 8.08 -12.16 19.85
CA LEU A 211 7.11 -12.20 20.93
C LEU A 211 5.77 -11.68 20.43
N THR A 212 4.68 -12.39 20.70
CA THR A 212 3.33 -11.98 20.30
C THR A 212 2.30 -12.41 21.34
N SER A 213 1.05 -11.98 21.18
CA SER A 213 -0.05 -12.40 22.05
C SER A 213 -0.49 -13.85 21.76
N ASP A 214 -0.93 -14.57 22.78
CA ASP A 214 -1.52 -15.90 22.65
C ASP A 214 -2.99 -15.80 22.21
N SER A 215 -3.19 -15.47 20.94
CA SER A 215 -4.49 -15.43 20.30
C SER A 215 -4.57 -16.38 19.12
N ALA A 216 -5.78 -16.81 18.78
CA ALA A 216 -6.00 -17.67 17.60
C ALA A 216 -5.43 -17.07 16.31
N LYS A 217 -5.47 -15.73 16.20
CA LYS A 217 -4.94 -14.99 15.05
C LYS A 217 -3.42 -15.00 15.03
N SER A 218 -2.77 -14.66 16.14
CA SER A 218 -1.31 -14.65 16.24
C SER A 218 -0.74 -16.07 16.08
N CYS A 219 -1.33 -17.07 16.74
CA CYS A 219 -0.96 -18.46 16.58
C CYS A 219 -1.05 -18.97 15.14
N PHE A 220 -2.06 -18.52 14.36
CA PHE A 220 -2.18 -18.88 12.95
C PHE A 220 -0.99 -18.39 12.12
N PHE A 221 -0.54 -17.14 12.33
CA PHE A 221 0.61 -16.60 11.60
C PHE A 221 1.92 -17.19 12.07
N VAL A 222 2.10 -17.35 13.39
CA VAL A 222 3.32 -17.95 13.97
C VAL A 222 3.55 -19.37 13.46
N LYS A 223 2.51 -20.21 13.36
CA LYS A 223 2.61 -21.58 12.84
C LYS A 223 3.09 -21.66 11.39
N LYS A 224 2.99 -20.57 10.62
CA LYS A 224 3.48 -20.51 9.24
C LYS A 224 4.95 -20.10 9.15
N LEU A 225 5.51 -19.55 10.23
CA LEU A 225 6.89 -19.07 10.28
C LEU A 225 7.82 -20.20 10.74
N LYS A 226 8.98 -20.28 10.11
CA LYS A 226 10.06 -21.21 10.50
C LYS A 226 11.10 -20.48 11.35
N LEU A 227 10.64 -19.88 12.45
CA LEU A 227 11.49 -19.22 13.43
C LEU A 227 11.64 -20.10 14.66
N ASN A 228 12.89 -20.24 15.18
CA ASN A 228 13.18 -21.08 16.35
C ASN A 228 12.84 -20.40 17.67
N ASP A 229 12.99 -19.08 17.73
CA ASP A 229 12.79 -18.29 18.95
C ASP A 229 11.51 -17.47 18.85
N VAL A 230 10.37 -18.14 19.05
CA VAL A 230 9.04 -17.53 19.08
C VAL A 230 8.37 -17.86 20.41
N LYS A 231 7.80 -16.85 21.06
CA LYS A 231 7.00 -16.99 22.26
C LYS A 231 5.66 -16.28 22.14
N CYS A 232 4.63 -16.83 22.77
CA CYS A 232 3.32 -16.20 22.87
C CYS A 232 3.02 -15.85 24.32
N LEU A 233 2.58 -14.61 24.55
CA LEU A 233 2.21 -14.11 25.87
C LEU A 233 0.80 -14.56 26.21
N SER A 234 0.66 -15.38 27.27
CA SER A 234 -0.63 -15.84 27.81
C SER A 234 -1.49 -14.68 28.33
N LYS A 235 -0.85 -13.63 28.82
CA LYS A 235 -1.48 -12.38 29.29
C LYS A 235 -0.76 -11.20 28.64
N CYS A 236 -1.12 -10.89 27.41
CA CYS A 236 -0.64 -9.66 26.80
C CYS A 236 -1.37 -8.46 27.41
N PRO A 237 -0.66 -7.43 27.92
CA PRO A 237 -1.31 -6.19 28.30
C PRO A 237 -2.08 -5.62 27.10
N ASN A 238 -3.38 -5.33 27.27
CA ASN A 238 -4.30 -4.99 26.17
C ASN A 238 -3.86 -3.78 25.35
N ASP A 239 -2.99 -2.94 25.88
CA ASP A 239 -2.55 -1.69 25.26
C ASP A 239 -1.04 -1.63 25.00
N LEU A 240 -0.33 -2.76 25.06
CA LEU A 240 1.11 -2.75 24.77
C LEU A 240 1.35 -2.55 23.26
N PRO A 241 1.97 -1.42 22.87
CA PRO A 241 2.25 -1.15 21.47
C PRO A 241 3.29 -2.11 20.90
N SER A 242 3.16 -2.46 19.62
CA SER A 242 4.17 -3.24 18.92
C SER A 242 5.47 -2.46 18.76
N PHE A 243 6.61 -3.15 18.87
CA PHE A 243 7.92 -2.53 18.68
C PHE A 243 8.96 -3.53 18.14
N ILE A 244 9.98 -2.98 17.50
CA ILE A 244 11.11 -3.72 16.95
C ILE A 244 12.40 -3.07 17.47
N ILE A 245 13.28 -3.86 18.08
CA ILE A 245 14.59 -3.43 18.55
C ILE A 245 15.64 -4.16 17.72
N VAL A 246 16.64 -3.42 17.21
CA VAL A 246 17.69 -3.95 16.36
C VAL A 246 19.04 -3.58 16.94
N ASP A 247 19.91 -4.59 17.15
CA ASP A 247 21.28 -4.49 17.64
C ASP A 247 21.44 -3.65 18.91
N GLN A 248 20.37 -3.42 19.69
CA GLN A 248 20.32 -2.48 20.82
C GLN A 248 20.72 -1.03 20.44
N GLU A 249 20.61 -0.69 19.16
CA GLU A 249 20.97 0.63 18.63
C GLU A 249 19.77 1.35 17.97
N HIS A 250 18.74 0.63 17.55
CA HIS A 250 17.58 1.17 16.87
C HIS A 250 16.28 0.61 17.44
N LEU A 251 15.30 1.49 17.55
CA LEU A 251 13.95 1.17 17.98
C LEU A 251 12.94 1.67 16.96
N LEU A 252 12.02 0.81 16.54
CA LEU A 252 10.79 1.18 15.81
C LEU A 252 9.61 0.85 16.72
N PHE A 253 8.86 1.86 17.12
CA PHE A 253 7.74 1.77 18.06
C PHE A 253 6.45 2.21 17.38
N LEU A 254 5.43 1.35 17.36
CA LEU A 254 4.17 1.61 16.65
C LEU A 254 3.18 2.36 17.54
N ILE A 255 2.63 3.43 17.02
CA ILE A 255 1.67 4.30 17.72
C ILE A 255 0.35 4.23 16.98
N ARG A 256 -0.73 3.87 17.71
CA ARG A 256 -2.09 3.91 17.19
C ARG A 256 -2.79 5.15 17.71
N ARG A 257 -3.27 5.98 16.81
CA ARG A 257 -4.19 7.05 17.16
C ARG A 257 -5.60 6.47 17.18
N ASN A 258 -6.20 6.36 18.36
CA ASN A 258 -7.63 6.07 18.48
C ASN A 258 -8.40 7.30 17.98
N SER A 259 -8.97 7.22 16.80
CA SER A 259 -9.91 8.23 16.31
C SER A 259 -11.32 7.88 16.82
N GLU A 260 -11.64 8.31 18.02
CA GLU A 260 -12.97 8.09 18.64
C GLU A 260 -14.08 8.96 18.03
N GLN A 261 -13.81 9.83 17.05
CA GLN A 261 -14.76 10.84 16.57
C GLN A 261 -15.04 10.84 15.07
N SER A 262 -14.79 9.79 14.32
CA SER A 262 -15.18 9.75 12.90
C SER A 262 -16.21 8.66 12.63
N ASP A 263 -17.36 9.07 12.06
CA ASP A 263 -18.45 8.17 11.65
C ASP A 263 -18.12 7.33 10.38
N ASP A 264 -16.99 7.59 9.72
CA ASP A 264 -16.53 6.87 8.53
C ASP A 264 -15.78 5.59 8.90
N VAL A 265 -16.25 4.46 8.37
CA VAL A 265 -15.69 3.11 8.59
C VAL A 265 -14.23 2.98 8.14
N GLU A 266 -13.79 3.78 7.15
CA GLU A 266 -12.39 3.84 6.72
C GLU A 266 -11.50 4.70 7.64
N GLN A 267 -12.07 5.69 8.32
CA GLN A 267 -11.39 6.49 9.34
C GLN A 267 -11.33 5.79 10.71
N LYS A 268 -12.18 4.77 10.96
CA LYS A 268 -12.11 3.91 12.16
C LYS A 268 -10.88 3.00 12.21
N ARG A 269 -10.16 2.79 11.12
CA ARG A 269 -8.79 2.28 11.14
C ARG A 269 -7.87 3.47 11.43
N GLY A 270 -7.71 3.78 12.73
CA GLY A 270 -6.86 4.89 13.18
C GLY A 270 -5.57 4.95 12.37
N LYS A 271 -5.19 6.15 11.92
CA LYS A 271 -3.94 6.34 11.17
C LYS A 271 -2.79 5.79 11.99
N LEU A 272 -2.16 4.74 11.46
CA LEU A 272 -0.98 4.18 12.10
C LEU A 272 0.18 5.13 11.91
N ALA A 273 0.86 5.40 12.99
CA ALA A 273 2.14 6.08 13.02
C ALA A 273 3.18 5.19 13.71
N ALA A 274 4.44 5.42 13.46
CA ALA A 274 5.52 4.81 14.22
C ALA A 274 6.58 5.85 14.57
N LEU A 275 7.23 5.64 15.69
CA LEU A 275 8.41 6.38 16.10
C LEU A 275 9.65 5.51 15.83
N TRP A 276 10.55 5.99 14.99
CA TRP A 276 11.88 5.43 14.88
C TRP A 276 12.88 6.30 15.65
N THR A 277 13.73 5.66 16.46
CA THR A 277 14.74 6.35 17.23
C THR A 277 15.97 5.49 17.46
N ASN A 278 17.12 6.15 17.66
CA ASN A 278 18.37 5.58 18.15
C ASN A 278 18.72 6.10 19.56
N TYR A 279 17.72 6.63 20.28
CA TYR A 279 17.92 7.18 21.64
C TYR A 279 18.08 6.05 22.66
N GLU A 280 19.23 5.98 23.27
CA GLU A 280 19.66 4.85 24.12
C GLU A 280 18.71 4.57 25.29
N ALA A 281 18.17 5.60 25.94
CA ALA A 281 17.28 5.43 27.10
C ALA A 281 15.96 4.74 26.71
N PHE A 282 15.38 5.08 25.55
CA PHE A 282 14.17 4.41 25.05
C PHE A 282 14.45 2.95 24.66
N ILE A 283 15.57 2.70 24.01
CA ILE A 283 15.98 1.36 23.61
C ILE A 283 16.18 0.49 24.86
N LYS A 284 16.92 0.98 25.87
CA LYS A 284 17.12 0.27 27.14
C LYS A 284 15.82 -0.03 27.87
N ALA A 285 14.90 0.94 27.93
CA ALA A 285 13.61 0.74 28.60
C ALA A 285 12.78 -0.37 27.94
N LEU A 286 12.67 -0.37 26.60
CA LEU A 286 11.91 -1.39 25.88
C LEU A 286 12.65 -2.72 25.79
N SER A 287 13.98 -2.71 25.81
CA SER A 287 14.78 -3.95 25.92
C SER A 287 14.59 -4.63 27.27
N ALA A 288 14.55 -3.86 28.36
CA ALA A 288 14.24 -4.40 29.69
C ALA A 288 12.83 -5.00 29.72
N LEU A 289 11.84 -4.26 29.18
CA LEU A 289 10.46 -4.77 29.06
C LEU A 289 10.40 -6.05 28.23
N PHE A 290 11.05 -6.09 27.07
CA PHE A 290 11.07 -7.28 26.22
C PHE A 290 11.71 -8.48 26.96
N THR A 291 12.80 -8.28 27.64
CA THR A 291 13.50 -9.32 28.41
C THR A 291 12.63 -9.87 29.53
N GLU A 292 11.93 -9.03 30.24
CA GLU A 292 11.00 -9.44 31.29
C GLU A 292 9.86 -10.29 30.71
N LEU A 293 9.21 -9.79 29.66
CA LEU A 293 8.14 -10.51 28.97
C LEU A 293 8.66 -11.84 28.37
N TRP A 294 9.89 -11.83 27.84
CA TRP A 294 10.50 -13.03 27.28
C TRP A 294 10.83 -14.09 28.33
N SER A 295 11.22 -13.68 29.55
CA SER A 295 11.57 -14.60 30.63
C SER A 295 10.34 -15.23 31.29
N THR A 296 9.20 -14.56 31.25
CA THR A 296 7.97 -14.99 31.92
C THR A 296 7.24 -16.12 31.19
N GLU A 297 7.47 -16.32 29.87
CA GLU A 297 6.70 -17.24 29.05
C GLU A 297 7.47 -18.48 28.58
N MET A 298 6.76 -19.63 28.45
CA MET A 298 7.33 -20.86 27.91
C MET A 298 7.49 -20.77 26.38
N ARG A 299 8.51 -21.43 25.83
CA ARG A 299 8.69 -21.61 24.39
C ARG A 299 7.52 -22.42 23.80
N LEU A 300 7.03 -22.00 22.65
CA LEU A 300 6.22 -22.87 21.81
C LEU A 300 7.12 -23.94 21.22
N GLU A 301 6.81 -25.23 21.44
CA GLU A 301 7.51 -26.30 20.75
C GLU A 301 7.22 -26.20 19.24
N PRO A 302 8.24 -26.31 18.36
CA PRO A 302 8.01 -26.35 16.93
C PRO A 302 7.17 -27.59 16.59
N VAL A 303 6.05 -27.40 15.96
CA VAL A 303 5.23 -28.50 15.41
C VAL A 303 6.09 -29.24 14.38
N ARG A 304 6.43 -30.50 14.68
CA ARG A 304 7.16 -31.42 13.80
C ARG A 304 6.37 -31.75 12.53
#